data_7dc0a0f1bdaf635e8dc8e35356bc3859
#
_entry.id   7dc0a0f1bdaf635e8dc8e35356bc3859
#
_cell.length_a   1.000
_cell.length_b   1.000
_cell.length_c   1.000
_cell.angle_alpha   90.00
_cell.angle_beta   90.00
_cell.angle_gamma   90.00
#
_symmetry.space_group_name_H-M   'P 1'
#
loop_
_entity.id
_entity.type
_entity.pdbx_description
1 polymer ?
#
loop_
_entity_poly.entity_id
_entity_poly.type
_entity_poly.pdbx_seq_one_letter_code
_entity_poly.pdbx_strand_id
1 'polypeptide(L)'
;MNPIFTKVHAEILRGMKLARCRKCGCMRGTLENLKASLPLLKLKDAKELLLNVKEWQKKLEPQEYPCFGCKYCIPPEAMTMLTAKYPKLASATLSSCEIKIDTSSWPPVEGEYTVLDKSAPVAVTTLASVKLEEKLVKAKPPGLCIIGKTETENIGIDKIIKNTISNPSISYLILAGKEAPGHQSGKTLLALLKNGVDKDMRIIGSEGRRPILKNVSSADVDKFRKQITMDDQM
;
A
#
# COMPACT_ATOMS: atom_id res chain seq x y z
N MET A 1 -18.08 24.80 7.24
CA MET A 1 -17.02 23.76 7.23
C MET A 1 -16.67 23.41 5.79
N ASN A 2 -15.39 23.35 5.46
CA ASN A 2 -14.95 22.95 4.12
C ASN A 2 -15.43 21.51 3.86
N PRO A 3 -16.06 21.21 2.71
CA PRO A 3 -16.66 19.90 2.42
C PRO A 3 -15.73 18.70 2.63
N ILE A 4 -14.41 18.88 2.46
CA ILE A 4 -13.46 17.79 2.64
C ILE A 4 -13.33 17.35 4.10
N PHE A 5 -13.29 18.31 5.04
CA PHE A 5 -13.22 17.98 6.48
C PHE A 5 -14.50 17.32 6.96
N THR A 6 -15.66 17.73 6.44
CA THR A 6 -16.94 17.08 6.72
C THR A 6 -16.94 15.63 6.25
N LYS A 7 -16.45 15.36 5.03
CA LYS A 7 -16.34 14.00 4.48
C LYS A 7 -15.37 13.12 5.29
N VAL A 8 -14.19 13.65 5.60
CA VAL A 8 -13.19 12.95 6.42
C VAL A 8 -13.74 12.64 7.81
N HIS A 9 -14.38 13.62 8.46
CA HIS A 9 -15.03 13.43 9.75
C HIS A 9 -16.08 12.33 9.70
N ALA A 10 -17.01 12.38 8.73
CA ALA A 10 -18.08 11.41 8.59
C ALA A 10 -17.53 9.99 8.37
N GLU A 11 -16.48 9.86 7.56
CA GLU A 11 -15.85 8.58 7.26
C GLU A 11 -15.17 7.96 8.48
N ILE A 12 -14.38 8.74 9.23
CA ILE A 12 -13.77 8.26 10.47
C ILE A 12 -14.83 7.94 11.51
N LEU A 13 -15.85 8.78 11.68
CA LEU A 13 -16.95 8.50 12.62
C LEU A 13 -17.69 7.21 12.27
N ARG A 14 -17.90 6.94 10.98
CA ARG A 14 -18.47 5.66 10.50
C ARG A 14 -17.61 4.48 10.94
N GLY A 15 -16.29 4.58 10.78
CA GLY A 15 -15.34 3.56 11.23
C GLY A 15 -15.36 3.39 12.75
N MET A 16 -15.38 4.47 13.52
CA MET A 16 -15.40 4.43 15.00
C MET A 16 -16.66 3.75 15.58
N LYS A 17 -17.75 3.70 14.83
CA LYS A 17 -18.95 2.91 15.22
C LYS A 17 -18.75 1.41 15.11
N LEU A 18 -17.75 0.94 14.37
CA LEU A 18 -17.48 -0.48 14.16
C LEU A 18 -16.42 -0.98 15.15
N ALA A 19 -16.75 -1.99 15.96
CA ALA A 19 -15.82 -2.60 16.91
C ALA A 19 -14.52 -3.05 16.24
N ARG A 20 -14.61 -3.71 15.07
CA ARG A 20 -13.43 -4.14 14.31
C ARG A 20 -12.48 -2.99 13.96
N CYS A 21 -12.99 -1.80 13.62
CA CYS A 21 -12.16 -0.66 13.31
C CYS A 21 -11.47 -0.08 14.55
N ARG A 22 -12.13 -0.07 15.71
CA ARG A 22 -11.54 0.41 16.96
C ARG A 22 -10.38 -0.47 17.45
N LYS A 23 -10.35 -1.74 17.06
CA LYS A 23 -9.32 -2.74 17.39
C LYS A 23 -8.26 -2.92 16.29
N CYS A 24 -8.36 -2.17 15.20
CA CYS A 24 -7.53 -2.33 14.01
C CYS A 24 -6.37 -1.34 13.97
N GLY A 25 -5.17 -1.81 13.62
CA GLY A 25 -4.00 -0.96 13.38
C GLY A 25 -4.23 0.12 12.32
N CYS A 26 -5.05 -0.16 11.30
CA CYS A 26 -5.39 0.83 10.25
C CYS A 26 -6.11 2.06 10.82
N MET A 27 -7.04 1.90 11.78
CA MET A 27 -7.71 3.04 12.42
C MET A 27 -6.75 3.80 13.32
N ARG A 28 -5.97 3.09 14.12
CA ARG A 28 -4.95 3.68 15.00
C ARG A 28 -3.97 4.53 14.20
N GLY A 29 -3.33 3.97 13.19
CA GLY A 29 -2.39 4.69 12.34
C GLY A 29 -3.01 5.86 11.58
N THR A 30 -4.27 5.74 11.13
CA THR A 30 -4.98 6.85 10.49
C THR A 30 -5.23 8.00 11.45
N LEU A 31 -5.64 7.73 12.69
CA LEU A 31 -5.84 8.79 13.70
C LEU A 31 -4.51 9.46 14.09
N GLU A 32 -3.41 8.70 14.17
CA GLU A 32 -2.06 9.25 14.38
C GLU A 32 -1.64 10.16 13.23
N ASN A 33 -1.84 9.71 11.99
CA ASN A 33 -1.56 10.50 10.79
C ASN A 33 -2.37 11.79 10.73
N LEU A 34 -3.66 11.73 11.04
CA LEU A 34 -4.52 12.92 11.12
C LEU A 34 -4.04 13.88 12.21
N LYS A 35 -3.69 13.36 13.38
CA LYS A 35 -3.15 14.15 14.50
C LYS A 35 -1.87 14.88 14.11
N ALA A 36 -0.98 14.23 13.36
CA ALA A 36 0.28 14.82 12.92
C ALA A 36 0.11 15.83 11.78
N SER A 37 -0.80 15.55 10.82
CA SER A 37 -0.92 16.32 9.59
C SER A 37 -1.87 17.51 9.67
N LEU A 38 -2.99 17.42 10.41
CA LEU A 38 -3.99 18.49 10.48
C LEU A 38 -3.45 19.85 10.97
N PRO A 39 -2.52 19.91 11.96
CA PRO A 39 -1.93 21.17 12.41
C PRO A 39 -1.20 21.94 11.30
N LEU A 40 -0.63 21.23 10.32
CA LEU A 40 0.14 21.82 9.22
C LEU A 40 -0.72 22.69 8.28
N LEU A 41 -2.03 22.45 8.25
CA LEU A 41 -2.96 23.18 7.39
C LEU A 41 -3.30 24.59 7.92
N LYS A 42 -3.12 24.86 9.21
CA LYS A 42 -3.46 26.14 9.87
C LYS A 42 -4.90 26.62 9.60
N LEU A 43 -5.82 25.72 9.30
CA LEU A 43 -7.23 26.02 9.01
C LEU A 43 -8.11 25.77 10.24
N LYS A 44 -9.18 26.58 10.40
CA LYS A 44 -10.15 26.42 11.50
C LYS A 44 -10.77 25.02 11.50
N ASP A 45 -11.25 24.57 10.34
CA ASP A 45 -11.88 23.25 10.18
C ASP A 45 -10.92 22.09 10.49
N ALA A 46 -9.63 22.25 10.18
CA ALA A 46 -8.61 21.28 10.54
C ALA A 46 -8.41 21.19 12.07
N LYS A 47 -8.48 22.34 12.78
CA LYS A 47 -8.40 22.36 14.24
C LYS A 47 -9.62 21.67 14.87
N GLU A 48 -10.82 21.90 14.33
CA GLU A 48 -12.05 21.24 14.80
C GLU A 48 -11.97 19.72 14.59
N LEU A 49 -11.54 19.28 13.41
CA LEU A 49 -11.34 17.86 13.16
C LEU A 49 -10.29 17.25 14.08
N LEU A 50 -9.21 17.99 14.38
CA LEU A 50 -8.16 17.53 15.30
C LEU A 50 -8.68 17.27 16.72
N LEU A 51 -9.63 18.09 17.21
CA LEU A 51 -10.27 17.83 18.49
C LEU A 51 -11.02 16.49 18.48
N ASN A 52 -11.80 16.23 17.42
CA ASN A 52 -12.49 14.95 17.27
C ASN A 52 -11.50 13.78 17.18
N VAL A 53 -10.39 13.93 16.44
CA VAL A 53 -9.34 12.90 16.34
C VAL A 53 -8.79 12.52 17.71
N LYS A 54 -8.49 13.50 18.56
CA LYS A 54 -8.01 13.26 19.92
C LYS A 54 -9.03 12.50 20.78
N GLU A 55 -10.32 12.84 20.66
CA GLU A 55 -11.39 12.13 21.37
C GLU A 55 -11.59 10.71 20.83
N TRP A 56 -11.47 10.49 19.54
CA TRP A 56 -11.54 9.16 18.95
C TRP A 56 -10.37 8.28 19.35
N GLN A 57 -9.16 8.84 19.50
CA GLN A 57 -8.00 8.08 19.99
C GLN A 57 -8.25 7.50 21.39
N LYS A 58 -8.94 8.24 22.28
CA LYS A 58 -9.30 7.75 23.61
C LYS A 58 -10.32 6.60 23.59
N LYS A 59 -11.10 6.49 22.51
CA LYS A 59 -12.12 5.45 22.32
C LYS A 59 -11.62 4.23 21.58
N LEU A 60 -10.33 4.20 21.20
CA LEU A 60 -9.72 3.00 20.63
C LEU A 60 -9.62 1.91 21.69
N GLU A 61 -9.92 0.69 21.28
CA GLU A 61 -9.73 -0.52 22.05
C GLU A 61 -8.30 -1.06 21.90
N PRO A 62 -7.83 -1.97 22.75
CA PRO A 62 -6.55 -2.67 22.53
C PRO A 62 -6.50 -3.24 21.10
N GLN A 63 -5.35 -3.10 20.45
CA GLN A 63 -5.20 -3.60 19.10
C GLN A 63 -5.17 -5.12 19.09
N GLU A 64 -6.10 -5.75 18.39
CA GLU A 64 -6.17 -7.21 18.23
C GLU A 64 -5.50 -7.67 16.92
N TYR A 65 -5.47 -6.80 15.89
CA TYR A 65 -4.90 -7.13 14.58
C TYR A 65 -4.31 -5.88 13.90
N PRO A 66 -3.22 -6.03 13.14
CA PRO A 66 -2.66 -4.93 12.35
C PRO A 66 -3.60 -4.53 11.21
N CYS A 67 -4.21 -5.50 10.52
CA CYS A 67 -5.19 -5.31 9.46
C CYS A 67 -6.26 -6.42 9.54
N PHE A 68 -7.53 -6.05 9.38
CA PHE A 68 -8.66 -6.99 9.39
C PHE A 68 -8.96 -7.57 8.00
N GLY A 69 -8.31 -7.10 6.93
CA GLY A 69 -8.61 -7.53 5.57
C GLY A 69 -9.97 -7.04 5.06
N CYS A 70 -10.37 -5.82 5.40
CA CYS A 70 -11.67 -5.28 4.99
C CYS A 70 -11.74 -5.06 3.47
N LYS A 71 -12.82 -5.50 2.84
CA LYS A 71 -13.17 -5.21 1.45
C LYS A 71 -13.14 -3.69 1.12
N TYR A 72 -13.53 -2.88 2.09
CA TYR A 72 -13.44 -1.43 2.07
C TYR A 72 -12.84 -0.96 3.41
N CYS A 73 -11.64 -0.40 3.35
CA CYS A 73 -10.94 0.06 4.54
C CYS A 73 -11.24 1.53 4.79
N ILE A 74 -12.15 1.79 5.74
CA ILE A 74 -12.64 3.13 6.08
C ILE A 74 -11.50 4.11 6.46
N PRO A 75 -10.57 3.77 7.39
CA PRO A 75 -9.59 4.72 7.86
C PRO A 75 -8.62 5.24 6.77
N PRO A 76 -7.99 4.39 5.96
CA PRO A 76 -7.15 4.86 4.86
C PRO A 76 -7.90 5.68 3.82
N GLU A 77 -9.19 5.41 3.57
CA GLU A 77 -10.01 6.19 2.64
C GLU A 77 -10.14 7.65 3.11
N ALA A 78 -10.36 7.87 4.40
CA ALA A 78 -10.40 9.20 4.97
C ALA A 78 -9.07 9.98 4.74
N MET A 79 -7.92 9.29 4.89
CA MET A 79 -6.62 9.90 4.58
C MET A 79 -6.45 10.18 3.09
N THR A 80 -6.89 9.28 2.23
CA THR A 80 -6.86 9.46 0.77
C THR A 80 -7.64 10.70 0.34
N MET A 81 -8.85 10.88 0.88
CA MET A 81 -9.67 12.08 0.64
C MET A 81 -8.93 13.37 1.05
N LEU A 82 -8.30 13.36 2.23
CA LEU A 82 -7.59 14.52 2.74
C LEU A 82 -6.33 14.84 1.93
N THR A 83 -5.52 13.83 1.63
CA THR A 83 -4.27 14.01 0.87
C THR A 83 -4.51 14.31 -0.62
N ALA A 84 -5.63 13.86 -1.19
CA ALA A 84 -6.04 14.27 -2.54
C ALA A 84 -6.31 15.78 -2.62
N LYS A 85 -6.89 16.37 -1.57
CA LYS A 85 -7.13 17.82 -1.50
C LYS A 85 -5.90 18.61 -1.08
N TYR A 86 -5.08 18.04 -0.20
CA TYR A 86 -3.88 18.66 0.36
C TYR A 86 -2.66 17.74 0.16
N PRO A 87 -2.09 17.65 -1.06
CA PRO A 87 -1.00 16.70 -1.38
C PRO A 87 0.23 16.84 -0.48
N LYS A 88 0.53 18.05 -0.03
CA LYS A 88 1.67 18.33 0.90
C LYS A 88 1.58 17.56 2.22
N LEU A 89 0.40 17.06 2.61
CA LEU A 89 0.25 16.26 3.82
C LEU A 89 0.74 14.81 3.62
N ALA A 90 0.91 14.35 2.39
CA ALA A 90 1.36 12.99 2.12
C ALA A 90 2.75 12.71 2.73
N SER A 91 3.65 13.70 2.71
CA SER A 91 4.99 13.61 3.30
C SER A 91 5.01 13.68 4.83
N ALA A 92 3.98 14.26 5.44
CA ALA A 92 3.87 14.41 6.90
C ALA A 92 3.11 13.26 7.56
N THR A 93 2.53 12.34 6.79
CA THR A 93 1.82 11.20 7.35
C THR A 93 2.83 10.14 7.77
N LEU A 94 2.79 9.80 9.06
CA LEU A 94 3.52 8.65 9.58
C LEU A 94 3.05 7.39 8.83
N SER A 95 3.97 6.58 8.37
CA SER A 95 3.61 5.33 7.73
C SER A 95 3.10 4.36 8.80
N SER A 96 1.81 4.05 8.81
CA SER A 96 1.30 2.91 9.58
C SER A 96 1.73 1.56 8.96
N CYS A 97 2.46 1.63 7.85
CA CYS A 97 2.93 0.51 7.05
C CYS A 97 4.41 0.73 6.73
N GLU A 98 5.26 0.84 7.75
CA GLU A 98 6.71 0.77 7.53
C GLU A 98 7.10 -0.66 7.20
N ILE A 99 7.89 -0.81 6.15
CA ILE A 99 8.49 -2.08 5.77
C ILE A 99 9.74 -2.28 6.61
N LYS A 100 9.77 -3.37 7.39
CA LYS A 100 11.00 -3.81 8.00
C LYS A 100 11.87 -4.47 6.92
N ILE A 101 13.09 -3.98 6.74
CA ILE A 101 14.05 -4.52 5.78
C ILE A 101 15.05 -5.37 6.56
N ASP A 102 15.15 -6.64 6.20
CA ASP A 102 16.17 -7.56 6.69
C ASP A 102 17.09 -7.96 5.53
N THR A 103 18.31 -7.44 5.52
CA THR A 103 19.29 -7.72 4.47
C THR A 103 20.11 -8.98 4.72
N SER A 104 19.88 -9.70 5.80
CA SER A 104 20.58 -10.95 6.12
C SER A 104 20.21 -12.10 5.18
N SER A 105 19.03 -12.02 4.57
CA SER A 105 18.53 -13.02 3.62
C SER A 105 17.75 -12.33 2.48
N TRP A 106 17.55 -13.07 1.40
CA TRP A 106 16.67 -12.63 0.33
C TRP A 106 15.41 -13.51 0.30
N PRO A 107 14.23 -12.92 0.13
CA PRO A 107 13.86 -11.51 -0.05
C PRO A 107 14.02 -10.69 1.24
N PRO A 108 14.49 -9.41 1.17
CA PRO A 108 14.76 -8.59 2.34
C PRO A 108 13.49 -8.04 3.03
N VAL A 109 12.33 -8.14 2.38
CA VAL A 109 11.06 -7.65 2.93
C VAL A 109 10.06 -8.79 3.00
N GLU A 110 9.53 -9.03 4.19
CA GLU A 110 8.50 -10.05 4.42
C GLU A 110 7.21 -9.75 3.65
N GLY A 111 6.56 -10.81 3.18
CA GLY A 111 5.30 -10.72 2.45
C GLY A 111 4.65 -12.09 2.28
N GLU A 112 3.50 -12.11 1.61
CA GLU A 112 2.84 -13.35 1.23
C GLU A 112 3.40 -13.82 -0.13
N TYR A 113 4.45 -14.62 -0.08
CA TYR A 113 5.12 -15.15 -1.26
C TYR A 113 5.79 -16.50 -0.99
N THR A 114 6.08 -17.21 -2.04
CA THR A 114 6.91 -18.43 -2.04
C THR A 114 8.10 -18.24 -2.97
N VAL A 115 9.31 -18.47 -2.47
CA VAL A 115 10.54 -18.51 -3.27
C VAL A 115 10.72 -19.93 -3.79
N LEU A 116 10.91 -20.08 -5.10
CA LEU A 116 11.12 -21.38 -5.77
C LEU A 116 12.59 -21.56 -6.18
N ASP A 117 13.13 -20.60 -6.93
CA ASP A 117 14.53 -20.61 -7.37
C ASP A 117 15.08 -19.18 -7.40
N LYS A 118 15.95 -18.86 -6.44
CA LYS A 118 16.55 -17.51 -6.30
C LYS A 118 17.33 -17.05 -7.54
N SER A 119 17.85 -17.98 -8.33
CA SER A 119 18.65 -17.68 -9.53
C SER A 119 17.81 -17.48 -10.80
N ALA A 120 16.52 -17.82 -10.75
CA ALA A 120 15.62 -17.75 -11.88
C ALA A 120 15.18 -16.31 -12.20
N PRO A 121 14.87 -16.00 -13.48
CA PRO A 121 14.64 -14.62 -13.91
C PRO A 121 13.21 -14.12 -13.75
N VAL A 122 12.23 -14.98 -13.44
CA VAL A 122 10.81 -14.60 -13.45
C VAL A 122 10.24 -14.46 -12.06
N ALA A 123 9.61 -13.32 -11.77
CA ALA A 123 8.72 -13.13 -10.64
C ALA A 123 7.26 -13.11 -11.11
N VAL A 124 6.33 -13.62 -10.30
CA VAL A 124 4.90 -13.60 -10.61
C VAL A 124 4.14 -12.97 -9.44
N THR A 125 3.27 -12.03 -9.73
CA THR A 125 2.23 -11.62 -8.79
C THR A 125 0.87 -12.09 -9.26
N THR A 126 0.16 -12.81 -8.37
CA THR A 126 -1.19 -13.31 -8.63
C THR A 126 -2.29 -12.37 -8.15
N LEU A 127 -1.89 -11.14 -7.78
CA LEU A 127 -2.77 -10.12 -7.22
C LEU A 127 -3.55 -10.67 -6.00
N ALA A 128 -4.88 -10.83 -6.10
CA ALA A 128 -5.70 -11.44 -5.05
C ALA A 128 -6.09 -12.91 -5.34
N SER A 129 -5.48 -13.53 -6.35
CA SER A 129 -5.88 -14.88 -6.81
C SER A 129 -5.12 -16.01 -6.10
N VAL A 130 -5.51 -16.33 -4.87
CA VAL A 130 -4.89 -17.38 -4.02
C VAL A 130 -4.82 -18.73 -4.74
N LYS A 131 -5.89 -19.17 -5.38
CA LYS A 131 -5.91 -20.48 -6.10
C LYS A 131 -4.91 -20.52 -7.26
N LEU A 132 -4.61 -19.41 -7.89
CA LEU A 132 -3.60 -19.34 -8.95
C LEU A 132 -2.20 -19.44 -8.35
N GLU A 133 -1.95 -18.73 -7.24
CA GLU A 133 -0.70 -18.84 -6.49
C GLU A 133 -0.42 -20.30 -6.09
N GLU A 134 -1.37 -20.96 -5.42
CA GLU A 134 -1.27 -22.36 -4.99
C GLU A 134 -0.95 -23.33 -6.16
N LYS A 135 -1.63 -23.15 -7.31
CA LYS A 135 -1.37 -23.95 -8.51
C LYS A 135 0.04 -23.78 -9.03
N LEU A 136 0.53 -22.54 -9.13
CA LEU A 136 1.89 -22.26 -9.63
C LEU A 136 2.96 -22.72 -8.65
N VAL A 137 2.75 -22.57 -7.35
CA VAL A 137 3.66 -23.09 -6.31
C VAL A 137 3.74 -24.60 -6.38
N LYS A 138 2.62 -25.31 -6.60
CA LYS A 138 2.59 -26.76 -6.77
C LYS A 138 3.26 -27.22 -8.07
N ALA A 139 3.02 -26.51 -9.17
CA ALA A 139 3.55 -26.85 -10.50
C ALA A 139 5.06 -26.60 -10.62
N LYS A 140 5.61 -25.66 -9.86
CA LYS A 140 7.04 -25.26 -9.88
C LYS A 140 7.57 -25.08 -11.31
N PRO A 141 7.00 -24.16 -12.11
CA PRO A 141 7.46 -23.97 -13.48
C PRO A 141 8.96 -23.64 -13.52
N PRO A 142 9.73 -24.17 -14.46
CA PRO A 142 11.12 -23.81 -14.61
C PRO A 142 11.27 -22.32 -14.93
N GLY A 143 12.30 -21.67 -14.37
CA GLY A 143 12.54 -20.24 -14.55
C GLY A 143 11.74 -19.32 -13.62
N LEU A 144 10.91 -19.86 -12.74
CA LEU A 144 10.15 -19.07 -11.76
C LEU A 144 10.95 -18.89 -10.45
N CYS A 145 11.31 -17.64 -10.16
CA CYS A 145 12.05 -17.26 -8.98
C CYS A 145 11.17 -17.18 -7.73
N ILE A 146 10.17 -16.32 -7.80
CA ILE A 146 9.30 -15.99 -6.68
C ILE A 146 7.86 -15.78 -7.17
N ILE A 147 6.92 -16.20 -6.38
CA ILE A 147 5.49 -15.98 -6.62
C ILE A 147 4.82 -15.47 -5.36
N GLY A 148 3.94 -14.49 -5.47
CA GLY A 148 3.21 -13.96 -4.34
C GLY A 148 2.00 -13.13 -4.73
N LYS A 149 1.31 -12.61 -3.72
CA LYS A 149 0.14 -11.75 -3.88
C LYS A 149 0.51 -10.26 -3.79
N THR A 150 -0.28 -9.42 -4.44
CA THR A 150 -0.17 -7.97 -4.32
C THR A 150 -1.56 -7.36 -4.31
N GLU A 151 -2.09 -7.20 -3.12
CA GLU A 151 -3.48 -6.76 -2.92
C GLU A 151 -3.64 -5.25 -2.76
N THR A 152 -2.54 -4.49 -2.63
CA THR A 152 -2.58 -3.05 -2.38
C THR A 152 -1.66 -2.27 -3.30
N GLU A 153 -2.13 -1.10 -3.75
CA GLU A 153 -1.44 -0.20 -4.66
C GLU A 153 -0.37 0.70 -4.02
N ASN A 154 0.02 0.43 -2.78
CA ASN A 154 1.05 1.16 -2.03
C ASN A 154 2.07 0.20 -1.42
N ILE A 155 1.88 -0.24 -0.17
CA ILE A 155 2.83 -1.11 0.54
C ILE A 155 3.11 -2.43 -0.20
N GLY A 156 2.12 -3.00 -0.89
CA GLY A 156 2.33 -4.18 -1.73
C GLY A 156 3.32 -3.91 -2.85
N ILE A 157 3.20 -2.75 -3.49
CA ILE A 157 4.12 -2.30 -4.55
C ILE A 157 5.49 -1.95 -3.97
N ASP A 158 5.57 -1.26 -2.81
CA ASP A 158 6.83 -1.01 -2.11
C ASP A 158 7.61 -2.32 -1.88
N LYS A 159 6.91 -3.38 -1.42
CA LYS A 159 7.51 -4.71 -1.19
C LYS A 159 8.01 -5.36 -2.48
N ILE A 160 7.21 -5.31 -3.55
CA ILE A 160 7.65 -5.82 -4.87
C ILE A 160 8.92 -5.12 -5.30
N ILE A 161 8.96 -3.78 -5.27
CA ILE A 161 10.14 -3.03 -5.68
C ILE A 161 11.36 -3.46 -4.87
N LYS A 162 11.29 -3.42 -3.53
CA LYS A 162 12.43 -3.76 -2.66
C LYS A 162 12.93 -5.18 -2.87
N ASN A 163 12.04 -6.16 -2.92
CA ASN A 163 12.42 -7.56 -3.11
C ASN A 163 12.99 -7.81 -4.51
N THR A 164 12.45 -7.16 -5.53
CA THR A 164 12.92 -7.32 -6.91
C THR A 164 14.28 -6.67 -7.13
N ILE A 165 14.47 -5.39 -6.75
CA ILE A 165 15.74 -4.69 -7.00
C ILE A 165 16.91 -5.21 -6.17
N SER A 166 16.64 -5.99 -5.12
CA SER A 166 17.65 -6.67 -4.30
C SER A 166 18.11 -8.02 -4.90
N ASN A 167 17.45 -8.49 -5.96
CA ASN A 167 17.87 -9.68 -6.69
C ASN A 167 18.03 -9.36 -8.20
N PRO A 168 19.26 -9.16 -8.68
CA PRO A 168 19.51 -8.79 -10.08
C PRO A 168 19.19 -9.92 -11.08
N SER A 169 18.98 -11.16 -10.62
CA SER A 169 18.57 -12.27 -11.50
C SER A 169 17.14 -12.06 -12.02
N ILE A 170 16.27 -11.37 -11.28
CA ILE A 170 14.89 -11.12 -11.70
C ILE A 170 14.87 -10.03 -12.77
N SER A 171 14.41 -10.39 -13.96
CA SER A 171 14.29 -9.48 -15.12
C SER A 171 12.86 -9.41 -15.68
N TYR A 172 11.99 -10.32 -15.27
CA TYR A 172 10.60 -10.39 -15.69
C TYR A 172 9.65 -10.41 -14.50
N LEU A 173 8.57 -9.62 -14.60
CA LEU A 173 7.46 -9.65 -13.66
C LEU A 173 6.16 -9.92 -14.41
N ILE A 174 5.53 -11.06 -14.16
CA ILE A 174 4.24 -11.42 -14.72
C ILE A 174 3.14 -10.96 -13.76
N LEU A 175 2.21 -10.17 -14.27
CA LEU A 175 0.96 -9.83 -13.59
C LEU A 175 -0.10 -10.83 -14.00
N ALA A 176 -0.66 -11.58 -13.07
CA ALA A 176 -1.67 -12.56 -13.35
C ALA A 176 -2.79 -12.55 -12.30
N GLY A 177 -3.96 -13.03 -12.70
CA GLY A 177 -5.09 -13.16 -11.78
C GLY A 177 -5.98 -11.91 -11.71
N LYS A 178 -6.66 -11.75 -10.58
CA LYS A 178 -7.70 -10.71 -10.40
C LYS A 178 -7.30 -9.71 -9.34
N GLU A 179 -7.62 -8.45 -9.58
CA GLU A 179 -7.48 -7.38 -8.60
C GLU A 179 -8.23 -7.68 -7.29
N ALA A 180 -7.67 -7.23 -6.18
CA ALA A 180 -8.39 -7.25 -4.91
C ALA A 180 -9.59 -6.30 -4.96
N PRO A 181 -10.76 -6.68 -4.40
CA PRO A 181 -11.92 -5.79 -4.39
C PRO A 181 -11.61 -4.43 -3.78
N GLY A 182 -11.83 -3.39 -4.57
CA GLY A 182 -11.57 -2.00 -4.15
C GLY A 182 -10.14 -1.52 -4.28
N HIS A 183 -9.25 -2.33 -4.85
CA HIS A 183 -7.87 -2.00 -5.18
C HIS A 183 -7.60 -2.19 -6.68
N GLN A 184 -6.56 -1.56 -7.19
CA GLN A 184 -6.09 -1.65 -8.57
C GLN A 184 -4.57 -1.82 -8.57
N SER A 185 -4.07 -2.82 -7.84
CA SER A 185 -2.64 -3.02 -7.63
C SER A 185 -1.89 -3.40 -8.92
N GLY A 186 -2.47 -4.25 -9.76
CA GLY A 186 -1.90 -4.62 -11.06
C GLY A 186 -1.87 -3.46 -12.03
N LYS A 187 -3.00 -2.75 -12.23
CA LYS A 187 -3.05 -1.54 -13.07
C LYS A 187 -2.11 -0.45 -12.57
N THR A 188 -1.93 -0.35 -11.25
CA THR A 188 -1.01 0.61 -10.64
C THR A 188 0.45 0.22 -10.91
N LEU A 189 0.80 -1.07 -10.88
CA LEU A 189 2.12 -1.56 -11.28
C LEU A 189 2.43 -1.25 -12.74
N LEU A 190 1.47 -1.45 -13.65
CA LEU A 190 1.61 -1.07 -15.07
C LEU A 190 1.83 0.44 -15.23
N ALA A 191 1.04 1.26 -14.50
CA ALA A 191 1.22 2.71 -14.50
C ALA A 191 2.59 3.13 -13.96
N LEU A 192 3.08 2.48 -12.88
CA LEU A 192 4.40 2.72 -12.31
C LEU A 192 5.52 2.44 -13.32
N LEU A 193 5.46 1.29 -13.99
CA LEU A 193 6.48 0.93 -14.97
C LEU A 193 6.50 1.91 -16.14
N LYS A 194 5.32 2.29 -16.64
CA LYS A 194 5.19 3.22 -17.77
C LYS A 194 5.60 4.65 -17.41
N ASN A 195 5.13 5.19 -16.30
CA ASN A 195 5.17 6.61 -16.01
C ASN A 195 6.08 6.99 -14.84
N GLY A 196 6.42 6.04 -13.93
CA GLY A 196 7.16 6.33 -12.71
C GLY A 196 6.32 7.04 -11.64
N VAL A 197 7.00 7.85 -10.82
CA VAL A 197 6.41 8.60 -9.71
C VAL A 197 6.66 10.09 -9.85
N ASP A 198 5.78 10.89 -9.25
CA ASP A 198 5.99 12.34 -9.12
C ASP A 198 6.89 12.67 -7.89
N LYS A 199 7.12 13.98 -7.65
CA LYS A 199 7.92 14.48 -6.53
C LYS A 199 7.39 14.08 -5.14
N ASP A 200 6.13 13.74 -5.03
CA ASP A 200 5.46 13.33 -3.79
C ASP A 200 5.34 11.78 -3.71
N MET A 201 6.10 11.06 -4.54
CA MET A 201 6.12 9.60 -4.66
C MET A 201 4.76 8.99 -5.04
N ARG A 202 3.90 9.77 -5.69
CA ARG A 202 2.65 9.29 -6.25
C ARG A 202 2.90 8.67 -7.63
N ILE A 203 2.36 7.49 -7.87
CA ILE A 203 2.47 6.80 -9.16
C ILE A 203 1.65 7.56 -10.21
N ILE A 204 2.32 8.06 -11.24
CA ILE A 204 1.73 8.90 -12.29
C ILE A 204 0.81 8.06 -13.16
N GLY A 205 -0.44 8.55 -13.34
CA GLY A 205 -1.44 7.88 -14.16
C GLY A 205 -2.11 6.66 -13.51
N SER A 206 -1.85 6.39 -12.23
CA SER A 206 -2.59 5.37 -11.50
C SER A 206 -3.98 5.86 -11.09
N GLU A 207 -4.99 5.04 -11.34
CA GLU A 207 -6.37 5.21 -10.89
C GLU A 207 -6.62 4.53 -9.53
N GLY A 208 -5.61 3.88 -8.96
CA GLY A 208 -5.67 3.29 -7.63
C GLY A 208 -6.01 4.32 -6.56
N ARG A 209 -6.67 3.90 -5.50
CA ARG A 209 -7.13 4.81 -4.45
C ARG A 209 -6.01 5.48 -3.68
N ARG A 210 -4.87 4.79 -3.55
CA ARG A 210 -3.76 5.26 -2.73
C ARG A 210 -2.39 4.89 -3.30
N PRO A 211 -2.09 5.31 -4.55
CA PRO A 211 -0.87 4.90 -5.25
C PRO A 211 0.31 5.78 -4.85
N ILE A 212 0.63 5.83 -3.53
CA ILE A 212 1.74 6.61 -2.99
C ILE A 212 2.71 5.64 -2.32
N LEU A 213 3.95 5.64 -2.79
CA LEU A 213 5.03 4.81 -2.27
C LEU A 213 5.73 5.53 -1.13
N LYS A 214 5.97 4.83 -0.01
CA LYS A 214 6.55 5.44 1.20
C LYS A 214 7.83 4.77 1.69
N ASN A 215 8.05 3.54 1.26
CA ASN A 215 9.18 2.73 1.74
C ASN A 215 10.28 2.56 0.68
N VAL A 216 10.13 3.24 -0.44
CA VAL A 216 11.09 3.26 -1.55
C VAL A 216 11.43 4.70 -1.94
N SER A 217 12.62 4.90 -2.48
CA SER A 217 13.03 6.18 -3.06
C SER A 217 12.71 6.24 -4.56
N SER A 218 12.76 7.44 -5.15
CA SER A 218 12.66 7.59 -6.61
C SER A 218 13.75 6.80 -7.34
N ALA A 219 14.96 6.73 -6.77
CA ALA A 219 16.06 5.93 -7.32
C ALA A 219 15.76 4.42 -7.30
N ASP A 220 15.08 3.90 -6.28
CA ASP A 220 14.61 2.52 -6.24
C ASP A 220 13.58 2.25 -7.34
N VAL A 221 12.66 3.20 -7.55
CA VAL A 221 11.66 3.12 -8.64
C VAL A 221 12.34 3.10 -10.00
N ASP A 222 13.32 3.98 -10.23
CA ASP A 222 14.06 4.02 -11.49
C ASP A 222 14.86 2.73 -11.73
N LYS A 223 15.48 2.18 -10.67
CA LYS A 223 16.17 0.89 -10.74
C LYS A 223 15.20 -0.23 -11.12
N PHE A 224 14.04 -0.30 -10.45
CA PHE A 224 13.00 -1.28 -10.75
C PHE A 224 12.53 -1.19 -12.20
N ARG A 225 12.23 0.01 -12.70
CA ARG A 225 11.76 0.26 -14.06
C ARG A 225 12.81 -0.10 -15.14
N LYS A 226 14.10 0.03 -14.81
CA LYS A 226 15.20 -0.37 -15.72
C LYS A 226 15.45 -1.87 -15.70
N GLN A 227 15.22 -2.52 -14.56
CA GLN A 227 15.51 -3.94 -14.36
C GLN A 227 14.42 -4.83 -14.92
N ILE A 228 13.14 -4.41 -14.86
CA ILE A 228 11.99 -5.28 -15.07
C ILE A 228 11.31 -5.05 -16.42
N THR A 229 11.13 -6.13 -17.16
CA THR A 229 10.12 -6.25 -18.23
C THR A 229 8.86 -6.84 -17.61
N MET A 230 7.72 -6.19 -17.85
CA MET A 230 6.44 -6.65 -17.28
C MET A 230 5.56 -7.26 -18.36
N ASP A 231 4.94 -8.40 -18.01
CA ASP A 231 3.98 -9.11 -18.85
C ASP A 231 2.61 -9.10 -18.15
N ASP A 232 1.59 -8.58 -18.85
CA ASP A 232 0.22 -8.44 -18.33
C ASP A 232 -0.64 -9.60 -18.80
N GLN A 233 -1.02 -10.45 -17.86
CA GLN A 233 -1.88 -11.62 -18.03
C GLN A 233 -3.13 -11.52 -17.10
N MET A 234 -3.58 -10.30 -16.78
CA MET A 234 -4.76 -10.05 -15.95
C MET A 234 -6.09 -10.36 -16.68
#